data_0088ccf3897c9e3ae5e2d74f04a9ecac
#
_entry.id   0088ccf3897c9e3ae5e2d74f04a9ecac
#
_cell.length_a   1.000
_cell.length_b   1.000
_cell.length_c   1.000
_cell.angle_alpha   90.00
_cell.angle_beta   90.00
_cell.angle_gamma   90.00
#
_symmetry.space_group_name_H-M   'P 1'
#
loop_
_entity.id
_entity.type
_entity.pdbx_description
1 polymer ?
#
loop_
_entity_poly.entity_id
_entity_poly.type
_entity_poly.pdbx_seq_one_letter_code
_entity_poly.pdbx_strand_id
1 'polypeptide(L)'
;MKKSTVALGVIVALGIVSIGGAWFTGEKAQTEYLRQIELANQKFQSLGLSDSVNLVYKNKQFDRSFFTSQVEDEVVISLPKEGQVFTIPLSTKLYHGPFPLNQLEKFNFVPTMFSAQGVIGKNETTQPLFDFLKSDKPVQYQASTNYSLATKGKVELAAGEMTDPHSPQNKISWSNINIGFDVDKDRAGKYDMTLDEVTADLGPSSADGDSQDATAVKSVKTKMKGMKLDASFNPTKWAYIYTGKGSYSTESFEMTSMDYAGKTTSLIEKGLKATSDISLNGDFVNLKSESAVDSFVLDGKELGKLTNNSELNHIEANAANALIEAVFTVFKSVRDDKNVNDEVVSEILSSWVEEHGMAIFNNQPQLKLNPVSISDNQGKVSLDLNVALAKDPKFDLMKGNLYKQFTDFAVHIHVDKATAEKIMTQFAPEEDKALIKEKIEEQAKQAAAQNIVVNNDKNVTLNLVLEKGELKLNGQVIPEEQVQGVLFMLIMGAAMQAK
;
A
#
# COMPACT_ATOMS: atom_id res chain seq x y z
N MET A 1 23.32 3.32 0.47
CA MET A 1 22.79 2.49 -0.63
C MET A 1 23.16 0.99 -0.49
N LYS A 2 24.42 0.60 -0.24
CA LYS A 2 24.81 -0.83 -0.17
C LYS A 2 24.04 -1.69 0.84
N LYS A 3 23.65 -1.14 2.00
CA LYS A 3 22.95 -1.89 3.07
C LYS A 3 21.47 -2.12 2.78
N SER A 4 20.79 -1.18 2.11
CA SER A 4 19.38 -1.32 1.73
C SER A 4 19.17 -2.36 0.62
N THR A 5 20.13 -2.50 -0.30
CA THR A 5 20.08 -3.49 -1.38
C THR A 5 20.21 -4.91 -0.84
N VAL A 6 21.07 -5.13 0.18
CA VAL A 6 21.18 -6.42 0.86
C VAL A 6 19.89 -6.76 1.61
N ALA A 7 19.28 -5.80 2.31
CA ALA A 7 18.00 -6.02 2.99
C ALA A 7 16.88 -6.37 2.01
N LEU A 8 16.78 -5.68 0.88
CA LEU A 8 15.81 -6.00 -0.17
C LEU A 8 16.06 -7.40 -0.76
N GLY A 9 17.32 -7.77 -0.97
CA GLY A 9 17.71 -9.09 -1.44
C GLY A 9 17.36 -10.20 -0.47
N VAL A 10 17.49 -9.93 0.84
CA VAL A 10 17.06 -10.88 1.90
C VAL A 10 15.55 -11.07 1.86
N ILE A 11 14.76 -10.01 1.74
CA ILE A 11 13.30 -10.10 1.66
C ILE A 11 12.86 -10.88 0.41
N VAL A 12 13.52 -10.65 -0.72
CA VAL A 12 13.25 -11.38 -1.97
C VAL A 12 13.69 -12.84 -1.84
N ALA A 13 14.86 -13.11 -1.25
CA ALA A 13 15.34 -14.48 -0.99
C ALA A 13 14.36 -15.26 -0.11
N LEU A 14 13.75 -14.62 0.88
CA LEU A 14 12.75 -15.21 1.77
C LEU A 14 11.44 -15.53 1.07
N GLY A 15 11.01 -14.69 0.10
CA GLY A 15 9.89 -15.01 -0.79
C GLY A 15 10.12 -16.27 -1.62
N ILE A 16 11.39 -16.57 -1.94
CA ILE A 16 11.79 -17.76 -2.71
C ILE A 16 11.72 -19.05 -1.87
N VAL A 17 12.11 -19.00 -0.63
CA VAL A 17 12.05 -20.18 0.26
C VAL A 17 10.62 -20.70 0.38
N SER A 18 9.61 -19.80 0.28
CA SER A 18 8.21 -20.21 0.24
C SER A 18 7.79 -20.87 -1.08
N ILE A 19 8.55 -20.71 -2.15
CA ILE A 19 8.24 -21.26 -3.49
C ILE A 19 8.80 -22.69 -3.66
N GLY A 20 9.89 -23.03 -2.94
CA GLY A 20 10.62 -24.30 -3.10
C GLY A 20 9.98 -25.55 -2.48
N GLY A 21 8.74 -25.48 -2.05
CA GLY A 21 8.11 -26.46 -1.18
C GLY A 21 7.41 -27.67 -1.79
N ALA A 22 7.60 -28.05 -3.04
CA ALA A 22 6.95 -29.25 -3.60
C ALA A 22 7.88 -30.46 -3.55
N TRP A 23 7.49 -31.54 -2.79
CA TRP A 23 8.43 -32.62 -2.51
C TRP A 23 7.93 -34.04 -2.42
N PHE A 24 8.76 -34.98 -2.90
CA PHE A 24 8.50 -36.42 -2.93
C PHE A 24 9.42 -37.18 -1.97
N THR A 25 8.91 -38.25 -1.35
CA THR A 25 9.70 -39.17 -0.48
C THR A 25 10.66 -40.01 -1.31
N GLY A 26 11.90 -40.13 -0.90
CA GLY A 26 12.88 -41.07 -1.44
C GLY A 26 13.91 -40.46 -2.40
N GLU A 27 14.39 -41.28 -3.32
CA GLU A 27 15.50 -41.00 -4.25
C GLU A 27 15.27 -39.80 -5.20
N LYS A 28 14.01 -39.43 -5.40
CA LYS A 28 13.60 -38.28 -6.23
C LYS A 28 13.71 -36.95 -5.52
N ALA A 29 14.04 -36.91 -4.26
CA ALA A 29 14.10 -35.76 -3.39
C ALA A 29 14.97 -34.64 -3.92
N GLN A 30 16.20 -34.94 -4.12
CA GLN A 30 17.19 -34.00 -4.61
C GLN A 30 16.87 -33.51 -6.03
N THR A 31 16.46 -34.44 -6.91
CA THR A 31 16.11 -34.10 -8.30
C THR A 31 14.95 -33.09 -8.36
N GLU A 32 13.90 -33.35 -7.58
CA GLU A 32 12.75 -32.43 -7.52
C GLU A 32 13.12 -31.10 -6.85
N TYR A 33 13.92 -31.11 -5.81
CA TYR A 33 14.44 -29.91 -5.17
C TYR A 33 15.18 -29.02 -6.19
N LEU A 34 16.09 -29.59 -6.96
CA LEU A 34 16.84 -28.88 -7.99
C LEU A 34 15.92 -28.39 -9.11
N ARG A 35 14.90 -29.16 -9.50
CA ARG A 35 13.88 -28.74 -10.44
C ARG A 35 13.09 -27.51 -9.94
N GLN A 36 12.74 -27.46 -8.65
CA GLN A 36 12.04 -26.31 -8.06
C GLN A 36 12.94 -25.07 -8.04
N ILE A 37 14.22 -25.23 -7.77
CA ILE A 37 15.21 -24.13 -7.90
C ILE A 37 15.22 -23.57 -9.32
N GLU A 38 15.23 -24.44 -10.32
CA GLU A 38 15.22 -24.03 -11.73
C GLU A 38 13.91 -23.26 -12.08
N LEU A 39 12.77 -23.78 -11.65
CA LEU A 39 11.49 -23.08 -11.85
C LEU A 39 11.45 -21.72 -11.15
N ALA A 40 12.03 -21.61 -9.95
CA ALA A 40 12.16 -20.35 -9.24
C ALA A 40 13.02 -19.36 -10.04
N ASN A 41 14.18 -19.81 -10.54
CA ASN A 41 15.07 -19.00 -11.36
C ASN A 41 14.39 -18.52 -12.66
N GLN A 42 13.68 -19.40 -13.35
CA GLN A 42 12.90 -19.03 -14.55
C GLN A 42 11.85 -17.96 -14.23
N LYS A 43 11.18 -18.09 -13.09
CA LYS A 43 10.19 -17.09 -12.64
C LYS A 43 10.83 -15.73 -12.36
N PHE A 44 12.02 -15.70 -11.74
CA PHE A 44 12.74 -14.43 -11.52
C PHE A 44 13.13 -13.76 -12.81
N GLN A 45 13.61 -14.53 -13.78
CA GLN A 45 13.93 -13.99 -15.10
C GLN A 45 12.68 -13.43 -15.78
N SER A 46 11.53 -14.10 -15.64
CA SER A 46 10.25 -13.65 -16.22
C SER A 46 9.71 -12.34 -15.63
N LEU A 47 10.21 -11.89 -14.47
CA LEU A 47 9.83 -10.61 -13.88
C LEU A 47 10.46 -9.40 -14.59
N GLY A 48 11.32 -9.62 -15.61
CA GLY A 48 11.91 -8.55 -16.41
C GLY A 48 12.86 -7.62 -15.65
N LEU A 49 13.35 -8.07 -14.47
CA LEU A 49 14.26 -7.28 -13.62
C LEU A 49 15.74 -7.50 -13.95
N SER A 50 16.05 -8.44 -14.87
CA SER A 50 17.40 -8.98 -15.11
C SER A 50 18.46 -7.95 -15.54
N ASP A 51 18.07 -6.85 -16.18
CA ASP A 51 18.99 -5.82 -16.61
C ASP A 51 19.54 -4.97 -15.45
N SER A 52 18.79 -4.92 -14.36
CA SER A 52 19.11 -4.11 -13.17
C SER A 52 19.43 -4.94 -11.95
N VAL A 53 18.68 -6.04 -11.78
CA VAL A 53 18.85 -6.98 -10.66
C VAL A 53 18.67 -8.39 -11.20
N ASN A 54 19.73 -9.17 -11.21
CA ASN A 54 19.67 -10.59 -11.55
C ASN A 54 19.72 -11.42 -10.28
N LEU A 55 18.67 -12.23 -10.05
CA LEU A 55 18.55 -13.14 -8.92
C LEU A 55 18.73 -14.57 -9.40
N VAL A 56 19.66 -15.28 -8.77
CA VAL A 56 19.90 -16.69 -9.07
C VAL A 56 19.98 -17.47 -7.75
N TYR A 57 19.09 -18.43 -7.59
CA TYR A 57 19.12 -19.41 -6.51
C TYR A 57 19.97 -20.60 -6.93
N LYS A 58 20.92 -21.03 -6.09
CA LYS A 58 21.84 -22.12 -6.37
C LYS A 58 21.90 -23.09 -5.19
N ASN A 59 21.77 -24.38 -5.45
CA ASN A 59 22.13 -25.41 -4.48
C ASN A 59 23.63 -25.67 -4.52
N LYS A 60 24.26 -25.67 -3.35
CA LYS A 60 25.71 -25.97 -3.18
C LYS A 60 25.94 -27.38 -2.71
N GLN A 61 25.11 -27.84 -1.77
CA GLN A 61 25.28 -29.13 -1.14
C GLN A 61 23.91 -29.68 -0.71
N PHE A 62 23.71 -30.96 -0.89
CA PHE A 62 22.52 -31.69 -0.46
C PHE A 62 22.94 -33.02 0.19
N ASP A 63 23.05 -33.02 1.51
CA ASP A 63 23.43 -34.18 2.30
C ASP A 63 22.20 -34.90 2.83
N ARG A 64 21.94 -36.08 2.30
CA ARG A 64 20.76 -36.85 2.65
C ARG A 64 21.07 -37.87 3.76
N SER A 65 20.19 -37.88 4.77
CA SER A 65 20.07 -38.94 5.77
C SER A 65 18.70 -39.60 5.68
N PHE A 66 18.41 -40.58 6.53
CA PHE A 66 17.18 -41.39 6.43
C PHE A 66 15.89 -40.54 6.67
N PHE A 67 15.86 -39.70 7.71
CA PHE A 67 14.72 -38.89 8.07
C PHE A 67 14.92 -37.39 7.81
N THR A 68 16.14 -37.00 7.48
CA THR A 68 16.49 -35.57 7.29
C THR A 68 17.46 -35.41 6.14
N SER A 69 17.50 -34.19 5.57
CA SER A 69 18.62 -33.76 4.72
C SER A 69 19.12 -32.40 5.20
N GLN A 70 20.44 -32.21 5.12
CA GLN A 70 21.05 -30.90 5.27
C GLN A 70 21.27 -30.32 3.88
N VAL A 71 20.81 -29.11 3.68
CA VAL A 71 20.88 -28.42 2.38
C VAL A 71 21.56 -27.08 2.57
N GLU A 72 22.60 -26.86 1.79
CA GLU A 72 23.29 -25.57 1.74
C GLU A 72 23.05 -24.93 0.38
N ASP A 73 22.45 -23.75 0.39
CA ASP A 73 22.07 -23.00 -0.80
C ASP A 73 22.69 -21.61 -0.80
N GLU A 74 22.62 -20.96 -1.94
CA GLU A 74 23.02 -19.57 -2.11
C GLU A 74 22.00 -18.84 -2.96
N VAL A 75 21.60 -17.64 -2.52
CA VAL A 75 20.95 -16.66 -3.38
C VAL A 75 21.98 -15.64 -3.85
N VAL A 76 22.24 -15.62 -5.14
CA VAL A 76 23.15 -14.67 -5.75
C VAL A 76 22.36 -13.53 -6.35
N ILE A 77 22.65 -12.33 -5.90
CA ILE A 77 22.04 -11.08 -6.38
C ILE A 77 23.12 -10.33 -7.11
N SER A 78 22.95 -10.16 -8.41
CA SER A 78 23.87 -9.37 -9.23
C SER A 78 23.19 -8.04 -9.58
N LEU A 79 23.93 -6.93 -9.47
CA LEU A 79 23.55 -5.61 -9.91
C LEU A 79 24.43 -5.26 -11.13
N PRO A 80 24.04 -5.64 -12.36
CA PRO A 80 24.92 -5.53 -13.53
C PRO A 80 25.41 -4.11 -13.80
N LYS A 81 24.56 -3.10 -13.61
CA LYS A 81 24.90 -1.69 -13.81
C LYS A 81 25.92 -1.15 -12.79
N GLU A 82 25.95 -1.74 -11.59
CA GLU A 82 26.88 -1.33 -10.52
C GLU A 82 28.12 -2.24 -10.45
N GLY A 83 28.13 -3.34 -11.22
CA GLY A 83 29.19 -4.34 -11.18
C GLY A 83 29.28 -5.07 -9.81
N GLN A 84 28.21 -5.08 -9.04
CA GLN A 84 28.18 -5.64 -7.69
C GLN A 84 27.47 -7.00 -7.67
N VAL A 85 28.01 -7.91 -6.86
CA VAL A 85 27.42 -9.25 -6.62
C VAL A 85 27.35 -9.48 -5.13
N PHE A 86 26.20 -9.87 -4.67
CA PHE A 86 25.91 -10.23 -3.28
C PHE A 86 25.53 -11.71 -3.22
N THR A 87 26.12 -12.45 -2.32
CA THR A 87 25.81 -13.86 -2.10
C THR A 87 25.25 -14.06 -0.70
N ILE A 88 24.03 -14.58 -0.60
CA ILE A 88 23.35 -14.86 0.65
C ILE A 88 23.32 -16.39 0.85
N PRO A 89 24.12 -16.96 1.74
CA PRO A 89 24.07 -18.36 2.04
C PRO A 89 22.85 -18.71 2.89
N LEU A 90 22.25 -19.86 2.62
CA LEU A 90 21.10 -20.40 3.33
C LEU A 90 21.46 -21.81 3.81
N SER A 91 21.27 -22.10 5.09
CA SER A 91 21.44 -23.41 5.66
C SER A 91 20.08 -23.93 6.11
N THR A 92 19.63 -25.05 5.52
CA THR A 92 18.30 -25.61 5.69
C THR A 92 18.37 -27.07 6.14
N LYS A 93 17.67 -27.40 7.20
CA LYS A 93 17.40 -28.78 7.59
C LYS A 93 16.01 -29.17 7.09
N LEU A 94 15.96 -30.14 6.20
CA LEU A 94 14.73 -30.76 5.71
C LEU A 94 14.44 -32.03 6.53
N TYR A 95 13.18 -32.19 6.92
CA TYR A 95 12.67 -33.36 7.62
C TYR A 95 11.70 -34.08 6.69
N HIS A 96 11.95 -35.37 6.44
CA HIS A 96 11.22 -36.18 5.47
C HIS A 96 10.16 -37.07 6.13
N GLY A 97 9.25 -37.56 5.30
CA GLY A 97 8.27 -38.56 5.64
C GLY A 97 6.94 -38.00 6.07
N PRO A 98 5.92 -38.88 6.17
CA PRO A 98 4.55 -38.47 6.44
C PRO A 98 4.36 -37.81 7.80
N PHE A 99 5.29 -38.00 8.70
CA PHE A 99 5.32 -37.41 10.04
C PHE A 99 6.75 -36.91 10.34
N PRO A 100 7.12 -35.70 9.80
CA PRO A 100 8.46 -35.17 10.02
C PRO A 100 8.77 -35.00 11.51
N LEU A 101 9.97 -35.37 11.94
CA LEU A 101 10.34 -35.40 13.36
C LEU A 101 10.10 -34.06 14.08
N ASN A 102 10.42 -32.96 13.43
CA ASN A 102 10.19 -31.62 14.00
C ASN A 102 8.70 -31.21 14.13
N GLN A 103 7.81 -31.92 13.44
CA GLN A 103 6.35 -31.75 13.61
C GLN A 103 5.88 -32.63 14.77
N LEU A 104 6.37 -33.86 14.87
CA LEU A 104 6.08 -34.75 16.00
C LEU A 104 6.51 -34.17 17.34
N GLU A 105 7.68 -33.53 17.41
CA GLU A 105 8.15 -32.81 18.60
C GLU A 105 7.17 -31.67 19.04
N LYS A 106 6.37 -31.14 18.12
CA LYS A 106 5.32 -30.14 18.39
C LYS A 106 3.94 -30.76 18.58
N PHE A 107 3.83 -32.08 18.75
CA PHE A 107 2.59 -32.85 18.79
C PHE A 107 1.68 -32.63 17.57
N ASN A 108 2.27 -32.27 16.43
CA ASN A 108 1.54 -32.16 15.18
C ASN A 108 1.62 -33.48 14.40
N PHE A 109 0.49 -34.20 14.38
CA PHE A 109 0.35 -35.50 13.71
C PHE A 109 -0.32 -35.40 12.35
N VAL A 110 -0.44 -34.18 11.79
CA VAL A 110 -0.97 -33.99 10.44
C VAL A 110 0.05 -34.52 9.42
N PRO A 111 -0.35 -35.45 8.53
CA PRO A 111 0.56 -35.97 7.52
C PRO A 111 1.09 -34.84 6.64
N THR A 112 2.41 -34.72 6.59
CA THR A 112 3.12 -33.66 5.90
C THR A 112 4.18 -34.30 5.00
N MET A 113 4.29 -33.87 3.76
CA MET A 113 5.24 -34.40 2.82
C MET A 113 6.68 -34.16 3.27
N PHE A 114 6.95 -32.90 3.69
CA PHE A 114 8.22 -32.54 4.35
C PHE A 114 8.02 -31.27 5.20
N SER A 115 8.97 -31.02 6.06
CA SER A 115 9.11 -29.79 6.82
C SER A 115 10.54 -29.29 6.73
N ALA A 116 10.70 -27.97 6.64
CA ALA A 116 11.99 -27.29 6.53
C ALA A 116 12.17 -26.30 7.68
N GLN A 117 13.40 -26.18 8.17
CA GLN A 117 13.82 -25.12 9.08
C GLN A 117 15.18 -24.63 8.62
N GLY A 118 15.33 -23.31 8.47
CA GLY A 118 16.58 -22.75 7.97
C GLY A 118 16.88 -21.38 8.55
N VAL A 119 18.11 -20.99 8.32
CA VAL A 119 18.67 -19.69 8.72
C VAL A 119 19.53 -19.14 7.58
N ILE A 120 19.70 -17.83 7.58
CA ILE A 120 20.72 -17.20 6.73
C ILE A 120 22.09 -17.51 7.33
N GLY A 121 23.02 -17.96 6.49
CA GLY A 121 24.41 -18.20 6.86
C GLY A 121 25.24 -16.92 6.87
N LYS A 122 26.42 -17.01 7.44
CA LYS A 122 27.36 -15.90 7.62
C LYS A 122 28.44 -15.92 6.55
N ASN A 123 28.64 -14.82 5.84
CA ASN A 123 29.74 -14.58 4.91
C ASN A 123 30.03 -13.06 4.83
N GLU A 124 30.93 -12.63 3.97
CA GLU A 124 31.28 -11.19 3.79
C GLU A 124 30.07 -10.33 3.44
N THR A 125 29.13 -10.84 2.62
CA THR A 125 27.89 -10.14 2.25
C THR A 125 26.93 -10.00 3.41
N THR A 126 26.73 -11.07 4.18
CA THR A 126 25.73 -11.11 5.27
C THR A 126 26.30 -10.69 6.62
N GLN A 127 27.63 -10.65 6.80
CA GLN A 127 28.28 -10.23 8.03
C GLN A 127 27.75 -8.90 8.58
N PRO A 128 27.58 -7.84 7.74
CA PRO A 128 27.01 -6.60 8.21
C PRO A 128 25.60 -6.73 8.79
N LEU A 129 24.79 -7.70 8.32
CA LEU A 129 23.47 -7.98 8.87
C LEU A 129 23.55 -8.61 10.26
N PHE A 130 24.48 -9.56 10.47
CA PHE A 130 24.71 -10.19 11.78
C PHE A 130 25.21 -9.18 12.81
N ASP A 131 26.19 -8.36 12.42
CA ASP A 131 26.78 -7.34 13.31
C ASP A 131 25.75 -6.26 13.66
N PHE A 132 24.92 -5.91 12.72
CA PHE A 132 23.87 -4.94 12.81
C PHE A 132 22.70 -5.39 13.69
N LEU A 133 22.18 -6.61 13.48
CA LEU A 133 21.08 -7.14 14.27
C LEU A 133 21.56 -7.74 15.61
N LYS A 134 22.87 -7.82 15.82
CA LYS A 134 23.48 -8.40 17.03
C LYS A 134 22.87 -9.78 17.37
N SER A 135 22.56 -10.55 16.33
CA SER A 135 21.89 -11.84 16.43
C SER A 135 22.67 -12.91 15.67
N ASP A 136 22.81 -14.09 16.26
CA ASP A 136 23.39 -15.26 15.58
C ASP A 136 22.43 -15.86 14.54
N LYS A 137 21.16 -15.44 14.56
CA LYS A 137 20.11 -15.85 13.62
C LYS A 137 19.29 -14.63 13.19
N PRO A 138 19.89 -13.73 12.39
CA PRO A 138 19.22 -12.47 12.00
C PRO A 138 17.95 -12.72 11.20
N VAL A 139 17.91 -13.81 10.44
CA VAL A 139 16.75 -14.28 9.73
C VAL A 139 16.62 -15.78 9.87
N GLN A 140 15.46 -16.23 10.26
CA GLN A 140 15.13 -17.66 10.35
C GLN A 140 13.78 -17.92 9.68
N TYR A 141 13.62 -19.12 9.17
CA TYR A 141 12.39 -19.53 8.51
C TYR A 141 12.05 -20.99 8.81
N GLN A 142 10.77 -21.28 8.76
CA GLN A 142 10.25 -22.64 8.83
C GLN A 142 9.07 -22.77 7.86
N ALA A 143 8.97 -23.92 7.21
CA ALA A 143 7.88 -24.23 6.31
C ALA A 143 7.52 -25.71 6.39
N SER A 144 6.29 -26.04 6.04
CA SER A 144 5.84 -27.42 5.87
C SER A 144 4.93 -27.51 4.65
N THR A 145 5.11 -28.56 3.85
CA THR A 145 4.34 -28.82 2.64
C THR A 145 3.60 -30.12 2.80
N ASN A 146 2.30 -30.10 2.58
CA ASN A 146 1.46 -31.29 2.64
C ASN A 146 1.41 -32.02 1.29
N TYR A 147 0.71 -33.14 1.22
CA TYR A 147 0.60 -33.97 0.01
C TYR A 147 -0.24 -33.35 -1.12
N SER A 148 -1.02 -32.30 -0.86
CA SER A 148 -1.69 -31.50 -1.88
C SER A 148 -0.83 -30.34 -2.41
N LEU A 149 0.45 -30.29 -2.00
CA LEU A 149 1.42 -29.25 -2.35
C LEU A 149 1.09 -27.85 -1.76
N ALA A 150 0.18 -27.79 -0.79
CA ALA A 150 -0.01 -26.57 -0.03
C ALA A 150 1.12 -26.42 0.99
N THR A 151 1.66 -25.21 1.07
CA THR A 151 2.81 -24.86 1.91
C THR A 151 2.44 -23.82 2.93
N LYS A 152 2.67 -24.13 4.20
CA LYS A 152 2.51 -23.21 5.31
C LYS A 152 3.85 -22.94 5.96
N GLY A 153 4.12 -21.66 6.24
CA GLY A 153 5.40 -21.32 6.82
C GLY A 153 5.39 -19.97 7.53
N LYS A 154 6.54 -19.66 8.09
CA LYS A 154 6.80 -18.38 8.73
C LYS A 154 8.26 -18.01 8.56
N VAL A 155 8.50 -16.71 8.42
CA VAL A 155 9.81 -16.07 8.40
C VAL A 155 9.87 -15.09 9.54
N GLU A 156 10.98 -15.04 10.25
CA GLU A 156 11.23 -14.14 11.35
C GLU A 156 12.52 -13.36 11.09
N LEU A 157 12.42 -12.04 11.07
CA LEU A 157 13.55 -11.11 11.08
C LEU A 157 13.75 -10.60 12.49
N ALA A 158 14.94 -10.74 13.03
CA ALA A 158 15.27 -10.27 14.36
C ALA A 158 15.12 -8.76 14.51
N ALA A 159 14.80 -8.33 15.71
CA ALA A 159 14.82 -6.91 16.08
C ALA A 159 16.17 -6.29 15.75
N GLY A 160 16.15 -5.04 15.35
CA GLY A 160 17.38 -4.36 14.95
C GLY A 160 17.30 -2.86 15.05
N GLU A 161 18.48 -2.26 14.87
CA GLU A 161 18.66 -0.83 14.90
C GLU A 161 19.66 -0.41 13.82
N MET A 162 19.29 0.52 12.98
CA MET A 162 20.14 1.07 11.93
C MET A 162 20.47 2.54 12.22
N THR A 163 21.76 2.83 12.19
CA THR A 163 22.27 4.19 12.29
C THR A 163 23.05 4.49 11.02
N ASP A 164 22.84 5.68 10.45
CA ASP A 164 23.63 6.13 9.30
C ASP A 164 25.05 6.47 9.79
N PRO A 165 26.11 5.85 9.24
CA PRO A 165 27.49 6.15 9.64
C PRO A 165 27.92 7.59 9.37
N HIS A 166 27.31 8.25 8.37
CA HIS A 166 27.60 9.62 7.97
C HIS A 166 26.74 10.65 8.71
N SER A 167 25.63 10.20 9.30
CA SER A 167 24.67 11.03 10.03
C SER A 167 24.14 10.23 11.22
N PRO A 168 24.92 10.14 12.34
CA PRO A 168 24.58 9.28 13.48
C PRO A 168 23.24 9.59 14.15
N GLN A 169 22.68 10.78 13.92
CA GLN A 169 21.34 11.17 14.33
C GLN A 169 20.24 10.43 13.53
N ASN A 170 20.57 9.93 12.34
CA ASN A 170 19.65 9.16 11.52
C ASN A 170 19.64 7.71 12.01
N LYS A 171 18.55 7.35 12.67
CA LYS A 171 18.40 6.07 13.34
C LYS A 171 17.03 5.49 13.04
N ILE A 172 17.00 4.20 12.69
CA ILE A 172 15.77 3.42 12.56
C ILE A 172 15.90 2.19 13.44
N SER A 173 14.90 1.89 14.27
CA SER A 173 14.87 0.66 15.05
C SER A 173 13.53 -0.05 14.88
N TRP A 174 13.53 -1.38 14.98
CA TRP A 174 12.33 -2.20 14.87
C TRP A 174 12.41 -3.41 15.81
N SER A 175 11.25 -3.86 16.26
CA SER A 175 11.08 -5.14 16.94
C SER A 175 11.16 -6.31 15.95
N ASN A 176 11.05 -7.55 16.43
CA ASN A 176 10.99 -8.71 15.53
C ASN A 176 9.84 -8.54 14.52
N ILE A 177 10.15 -8.83 13.24
CA ILE A 177 9.16 -8.89 12.18
C ILE A 177 8.83 -10.35 11.92
N ASN A 178 7.56 -10.72 12.05
CA ASN A 178 7.08 -12.05 11.73
C ASN A 178 6.23 -11.98 10.47
N ILE A 179 6.51 -12.85 9.50
CA ILE A 179 5.76 -13.00 8.26
C ILE A 179 5.29 -14.43 8.16
N GLY A 180 3.99 -14.66 8.18
CA GLY A 180 3.35 -15.95 7.97
C GLY A 180 2.84 -16.10 6.55
N PHE A 181 2.75 -17.34 6.06
CA PHE A 181 2.12 -17.67 4.79
C PHE A 181 1.48 -19.04 4.81
N ASP A 182 0.38 -19.19 4.09
CA ASP A 182 -0.34 -20.44 3.87
C ASP A 182 -0.86 -20.43 2.43
N VAL A 183 -0.14 -21.07 1.51
CA VAL A 183 -0.33 -20.97 0.06
C VAL A 183 -0.50 -22.35 -0.56
N ASP A 184 -1.35 -22.46 -1.56
CA ASP A 184 -1.51 -23.67 -2.34
C ASP A 184 -0.46 -23.80 -3.48
N LYS A 185 -0.55 -24.87 -4.26
CA LYS A 185 0.34 -25.13 -5.40
C LYS A 185 0.27 -24.05 -6.50
N ASP A 186 -0.86 -23.34 -6.60
CA ASP A 186 -1.12 -22.31 -7.58
C ASP A 186 -0.81 -20.89 -7.03
N ARG A 187 -0.29 -20.84 -5.79
CA ARG A 187 0.10 -19.62 -5.04
C ARG A 187 -1.07 -18.76 -4.59
N ALA A 188 -2.29 -19.29 -4.66
CA ALA A 188 -3.39 -18.70 -3.93
C ALA A 188 -3.21 -18.98 -2.44
N GLY A 189 -3.50 -18.02 -1.59
CA GLY A 189 -3.35 -18.26 -0.17
C GLY A 189 -3.42 -17.01 0.68
N LYS A 190 -2.93 -17.16 1.90
CA LYS A 190 -2.95 -16.14 2.94
C LYS A 190 -1.53 -15.76 3.35
N TYR A 191 -1.35 -14.51 3.66
CA TYR A 191 -0.13 -13.93 4.20
C TYR A 191 -0.48 -13.08 5.39
N ASP A 192 0.31 -13.15 6.43
CA ASP A 192 0.20 -12.30 7.61
C ASP A 192 1.57 -11.70 7.94
N MET A 193 1.56 -10.51 8.51
CA MET A 193 2.76 -9.86 9.03
C MET A 193 2.45 -9.15 10.34
N THR A 194 3.35 -9.28 11.30
CA THR A 194 3.28 -8.55 12.57
C THR A 194 4.59 -7.86 12.89
N LEU A 195 4.49 -6.65 13.43
CA LEU A 195 5.60 -5.83 13.88
C LEU A 195 5.12 -5.03 15.09
N ASP A 196 5.72 -5.25 16.28
CA ASP A 196 5.23 -4.61 17.50
C ASP A 196 5.58 -3.14 17.58
N GLU A 197 6.80 -2.76 17.22
CA GLU A 197 7.23 -1.35 17.23
C GLU A 197 8.28 -1.08 16.15
N VAL A 198 8.14 0.06 15.48
CA VAL A 198 9.19 0.69 14.67
C VAL A 198 9.32 2.15 15.02
N THR A 199 10.56 2.63 15.11
CA THR A 199 10.87 4.05 15.30
C THR A 199 11.86 4.51 14.23
N ALA A 200 11.71 5.74 13.76
CA ALA A 200 12.70 6.38 12.92
C ALA A 200 12.96 7.80 13.46
N ASP A 201 14.23 8.16 13.59
CA ASP A 201 14.70 9.50 13.95
C ASP A 201 15.61 9.94 12.80
N LEU A 202 15.11 10.84 11.96
CA LEU A 202 15.76 11.25 10.73
C LEU A 202 16.04 12.76 10.80
N GLY A 203 17.32 13.11 10.80
CA GLY A 203 17.80 14.49 10.68
C GLY A 203 18.04 14.88 9.21
N PRO A 204 18.61 16.07 8.97
CA PRO A 204 18.92 16.51 7.62
C PRO A 204 19.89 15.55 6.93
N SER A 205 19.65 15.30 5.65
CA SER A 205 20.61 14.60 4.81
C SER A 205 21.87 15.45 4.66
N SER A 206 23.03 14.82 4.64
CA SER A 206 24.30 15.52 4.34
C SER A 206 24.32 16.16 2.93
N ALA A 207 23.40 15.74 2.06
CA ALA A 207 23.19 16.34 0.74
C ALA A 207 22.35 17.62 0.77
N ASP A 208 21.54 17.83 1.82
CA ASP A 208 20.63 18.97 2.00
C ASP A 208 21.21 20.06 2.92
N GLY A 209 22.51 19.98 3.26
CA GLY A 209 23.17 20.80 4.26
C GLY A 209 23.18 22.31 4.04
N ASP A 210 22.71 22.79 2.90
CA ASP A 210 22.63 24.21 2.53
C ASP A 210 21.23 24.67 2.08
N SER A 211 20.15 23.97 2.51
CA SER A 211 18.81 24.47 2.24
C SER A 211 18.62 25.81 2.96
N GLN A 212 18.59 26.90 2.17
CA GLN A 212 18.28 28.25 2.67
C GLN A 212 16.76 28.43 2.91
N ASP A 213 15.97 27.42 2.61
CA ASP A 213 14.53 27.45 2.84
C ASP A 213 14.22 27.11 4.30
N ALA A 214 13.85 28.13 5.06
CA ALA A 214 13.50 27.99 6.46
C ALA A 214 12.29 27.07 6.71
N THR A 215 11.46 26.83 5.69
CA THR A 215 10.27 25.95 5.76
C THR A 215 10.56 24.52 5.39
N ALA A 216 11.77 24.22 4.88
CA ALA A 216 12.18 22.85 4.59
C ALA A 216 12.26 22.00 5.87
N VAL A 217 11.97 20.71 5.75
CA VAL A 217 11.98 19.78 6.89
C VAL A 217 13.42 19.52 7.33
N LYS A 218 13.74 19.86 8.59
CA LYS A 218 15.04 19.63 9.22
C LYS A 218 15.15 18.25 9.85
N SER A 219 14.08 17.79 10.51
CA SER A 219 14.07 16.48 11.14
C SER A 219 12.67 15.88 11.18
N VAL A 220 12.61 14.55 11.15
CA VAL A 220 11.36 13.79 11.30
C VAL A 220 11.61 12.67 12.31
N LYS A 221 10.73 12.59 13.31
CA LYS A 221 10.67 11.47 14.23
C LYS A 221 9.36 10.75 14.03
N THR A 222 9.42 9.43 13.84
CA THR A 222 8.23 8.60 13.73
C THR A 222 8.28 7.43 14.70
N LYS A 223 7.10 7.05 15.18
CA LYS A 223 6.92 5.87 16.01
C LYS A 223 5.62 5.20 15.62
N MET A 224 5.67 3.92 15.28
CA MET A 224 4.51 3.09 14.97
C MET A 224 4.49 1.87 15.89
N LYS A 225 3.32 1.52 16.41
CA LYS A 225 3.10 0.38 17.28
C LYS A 225 2.00 -0.53 16.79
N GLY A 226 2.14 -1.83 17.08
CA GLY A 226 1.10 -2.84 16.93
C GLY A 226 0.67 -3.04 15.49
N MET A 227 1.61 -2.98 14.53
CA MET A 227 1.31 -3.21 13.12
C MET A 227 0.94 -4.67 12.87
N LYS A 228 -0.21 -4.88 12.23
CA LYS A 228 -0.68 -6.17 11.74
C LYS A 228 -1.19 -6.02 10.32
N LEU A 229 -0.82 -6.98 9.47
CA LEU A 229 -1.29 -7.08 8.11
C LEU A 229 -1.71 -8.53 7.87
N ASP A 230 -2.92 -8.71 7.34
CA ASP A 230 -3.43 -9.99 6.86
C ASP A 230 -3.89 -9.80 5.42
N ALA A 231 -3.53 -10.70 4.53
CA ALA A 231 -3.93 -10.64 3.15
C ALA A 231 -4.19 -12.03 2.57
N SER A 232 -5.16 -12.12 1.68
CA SER A 232 -5.39 -13.29 0.84
C SER A 232 -5.22 -12.91 -0.62
N PHE A 233 -4.57 -13.77 -1.40
CA PHE A 233 -4.30 -13.55 -2.81
C PHE A 233 -4.74 -14.77 -3.62
N ASN A 234 -5.54 -14.52 -4.66
CA ASN A 234 -5.87 -15.51 -5.68
C ASN A 234 -5.38 -14.98 -7.02
N PRO A 235 -4.48 -15.69 -7.70
CA PRO A 235 -4.02 -15.28 -9.03
C PRO A 235 -5.18 -15.27 -10.02
N THR A 236 -5.08 -14.40 -11.00
CA THR A 236 -6.04 -14.30 -12.09
C THR A 236 -5.37 -14.62 -13.44
N LYS A 237 -6.11 -14.50 -14.53
CA LYS A 237 -5.52 -14.62 -15.87
C LYS A 237 -4.61 -13.44 -16.25
N TRP A 238 -4.69 -12.32 -15.54
CA TRP A 238 -3.85 -11.15 -15.75
C TRP A 238 -2.61 -11.21 -14.86
N ALA A 239 -1.49 -10.77 -15.38
CA ALA A 239 -0.18 -10.89 -14.71
C ALA A 239 -0.08 -10.10 -13.38
N TYR A 240 -0.75 -8.95 -13.32
CA TYR A 240 -0.64 -8.02 -12.19
C TYR A 240 -1.94 -7.86 -11.39
N ILE A 241 -3.02 -8.55 -11.77
CA ILE A 241 -4.30 -8.49 -11.04
C ILE A 241 -4.45 -9.76 -10.20
N TYR A 242 -4.60 -9.57 -8.91
CA TYR A 242 -4.92 -10.60 -7.93
C TYR A 242 -6.23 -10.24 -7.25
N THR A 243 -7.07 -11.22 -6.99
CA THR A 243 -8.27 -11.03 -6.15
C THR A 243 -7.98 -11.47 -4.73
N GLY A 244 -8.75 -10.95 -3.78
CA GLY A 244 -8.62 -11.31 -2.37
C GLY A 244 -8.96 -10.18 -1.43
N LYS A 245 -8.74 -10.45 -0.14
CA LYS A 245 -9.03 -9.52 0.94
C LYS A 245 -7.76 -9.19 1.69
N GLY A 246 -7.65 -7.93 2.10
CA GLY A 246 -6.59 -7.45 2.96
C GLY A 246 -7.14 -6.76 4.19
N SER A 247 -6.41 -6.82 5.28
CA SER A 247 -6.62 -5.98 6.45
C SER A 247 -5.27 -5.45 6.95
N TYR A 248 -5.29 -4.22 7.41
CA TYR A 248 -4.15 -3.54 8.01
C TYR A 248 -4.60 -2.85 9.29
N SER A 249 -3.81 -2.93 10.33
CA SER A 249 -4.09 -2.19 11.56
C SER A 249 -2.81 -1.74 12.26
N THR A 250 -2.91 -0.62 12.97
CA THR A 250 -1.89 -0.17 13.93
C THR A 250 -2.57 0.26 15.22
N GLU A 251 -1.88 0.08 16.35
CA GLU A 251 -2.34 0.62 17.64
C GLU A 251 -2.13 2.13 17.70
N SER A 252 -0.96 2.60 17.25
CA SER A 252 -0.66 4.02 17.13
C SER A 252 0.39 4.30 16.07
N PHE A 253 0.27 5.47 15.46
CA PHE A 253 1.31 6.10 14.65
C PHE A 253 1.50 7.53 15.15
N GLU A 254 2.74 7.89 15.44
CA GLU A 254 3.15 9.21 15.90
C GLU A 254 4.23 9.75 14.98
N MET A 255 4.07 10.97 14.50
CA MET A 255 5.06 11.67 13.69
C MET A 255 5.26 13.08 14.26
N THR A 256 6.51 13.49 14.36
CA THR A 256 6.88 14.87 14.69
C THR A 256 7.92 15.31 13.67
N SER A 257 7.65 16.40 12.96
CA SER A 257 8.60 17.07 12.07
C SER A 257 8.97 18.43 12.61
N MET A 258 10.19 18.85 12.35
CA MET A 258 10.69 20.20 12.68
C MET A 258 11.32 20.80 11.41
N ASP A 259 10.98 22.02 11.09
CA ASP A 259 11.59 22.78 9.99
C ASP A 259 12.88 23.50 10.44
N TYR A 260 13.58 24.14 9.50
CA TYR A 260 14.78 24.91 9.82
C TYR A 260 14.50 26.22 10.61
N ALA A 261 13.26 26.72 10.60
CA ALA A 261 12.83 27.82 11.45
C ALA A 261 12.55 27.39 12.91
N GLY A 262 12.61 26.07 13.20
CA GLY A 262 12.31 25.50 14.50
C GLY A 262 10.83 25.28 14.78
N LYS A 263 9.96 25.47 13.80
CA LYS A 263 8.54 25.15 13.93
C LYS A 263 8.35 23.64 13.92
N THR A 264 7.60 23.15 14.88
CA THR A 264 7.28 21.73 15.02
C THR A 264 5.84 21.47 14.57
N THR A 265 5.65 20.42 13.77
CA THR A 265 4.35 19.85 13.41
C THR A 265 4.27 18.42 13.93
N SER A 266 3.19 18.08 14.59
CA SER A 266 2.95 16.73 15.13
C SER A 266 1.66 16.11 14.63
N LEU A 267 1.71 14.81 14.35
CA LEU A 267 0.55 14.01 13.93
C LEU A 267 0.52 12.75 14.79
N ILE A 268 -0.65 12.46 15.37
CA ILE A 268 -0.88 11.23 16.13
C ILE A 268 -2.15 10.58 15.63
N GLU A 269 -2.03 9.32 15.24
CA GLU A 269 -3.14 8.46 14.90
C GLU A 269 -3.22 7.31 15.90
N LYS A 270 -4.41 6.96 16.37
CA LYS A 270 -4.64 5.81 17.24
C LYS A 270 -5.74 4.94 16.68
N GLY A 271 -5.51 3.63 16.75
CA GLY A 271 -6.51 2.62 16.38
C GLY A 271 -6.83 2.61 14.89
N LEU A 272 -5.84 2.86 14.00
CA LEU A 272 -6.05 2.71 12.57
C LEU A 272 -6.42 1.26 12.23
N LYS A 273 -7.50 1.10 11.49
CA LYS A 273 -7.94 -0.15 10.88
C LYS A 273 -8.32 0.13 9.45
N ALA A 274 -7.85 -0.70 8.55
CA ALA A 274 -8.20 -0.64 7.14
C ALA A 274 -8.47 -2.06 6.61
N THR A 275 -9.44 -2.18 5.72
CA THR A 275 -9.73 -3.41 4.99
C THR A 275 -9.84 -3.11 3.50
N SER A 276 -9.50 -4.08 2.69
CA SER A 276 -9.68 -4.00 1.24
C SER A 276 -10.22 -5.32 0.71
N ASP A 277 -11.04 -5.25 -0.34
CA ASP A 277 -11.55 -6.41 -1.07
C ASP A 277 -11.42 -6.13 -2.57
N ILE A 278 -10.60 -6.94 -3.26
CA ILE A 278 -10.43 -6.89 -4.70
C ILE A 278 -11.12 -8.11 -5.28
N SER A 279 -12.11 -7.88 -6.14
CA SER A 279 -12.88 -8.93 -6.78
C SER A 279 -12.99 -8.71 -8.29
N LEU A 280 -13.34 -9.76 -9.00
CA LEU A 280 -13.61 -9.73 -10.44
C LEU A 280 -15.08 -10.05 -10.71
N ASN A 281 -15.68 -9.29 -11.62
CA ASN A 281 -16.95 -9.61 -12.22
C ASN A 281 -16.76 -9.68 -13.76
N GLY A 282 -16.58 -10.90 -14.29
CA GLY A 282 -16.12 -11.09 -15.66
C GLY A 282 -14.74 -10.50 -15.89
N ASP A 283 -14.63 -9.55 -16.81
CA ASP A 283 -13.40 -8.83 -17.12
C ASP A 283 -13.31 -7.45 -16.44
N PHE A 284 -14.03 -7.26 -15.34
CA PHE A 284 -14.04 -6.03 -14.59
C PHE A 284 -13.54 -6.23 -13.17
N VAL A 285 -12.63 -5.35 -12.75
CA VAL A 285 -12.11 -5.28 -11.39
C VAL A 285 -13.02 -4.40 -10.54
N ASN A 286 -13.33 -4.86 -9.34
CA ASN A 286 -14.00 -4.09 -8.30
C ASN A 286 -13.08 -4.04 -7.07
N LEU A 287 -12.91 -2.85 -6.53
CA LEU A 287 -12.14 -2.58 -5.33
C LEU A 287 -13.05 -1.93 -4.29
N LYS A 288 -13.13 -2.52 -3.11
CA LYS A 288 -13.76 -1.93 -1.93
C LYS A 288 -12.69 -1.68 -0.87
N SER A 289 -12.70 -0.52 -0.25
CA SER A 289 -11.81 -0.15 0.85
C SER A 289 -12.59 0.52 1.97
N GLU A 290 -12.34 0.09 3.19
CA GLU A 290 -12.89 0.70 4.40
C GLU A 290 -11.74 1.00 5.34
N SER A 291 -11.67 2.21 5.87
CA SER A 291 -10.67 2.58 6.88
C SER A 291 -11.24 3.49 7.95
N ALA A 292 -10.72 3.36 9.15
CA ALA A 292 -11.05 4.21 10.28
C ALA A 292 -9.83 4.42 11.17
N VAL A 293 -9.71 5.64 11.70
CA VAL A 293 -8.77 6.02 12.76
C VAL A 293 -9.62 6.44 13.96
N ASP A 294 -9.45 5.80 15.09
CA ASP A 294 -10.30 6.05 16.28
C ASP A 294 -10.04 7.43 16.89
N SER A 295 -8.79 7.94 16.83
CA SER A 295 -8.42 9.29 17.26
C SER A 295 -7.33 9.85 16.36
N PHE A 296 -7.56 11.02 15.82
CA PHE A 296 -6.64 11.76 14.96
C PHE A 296 -6.33 13.12 15.61
N VAL A 297 -5.04 13.36 15.89
CA VAL A 297 -4.56 14.59 16.54
C VAL A 297 -3.52 15.25 15.65
N LEU A 298 -3.69 16.53 15.34
CA LEU A 298 -2.76 17.34 14.57
C LEU A 298 -2.32 18.55 15.40
N ASP A 299 -1.02 18.70 15.64
CA ASP A 299 -0.44 19.77 16.46
C ASP A 299 -1.09 19.88 17.85
N GLY A 300 -1.31 18.73 18.49
CA GLY A 300 -1.96 18.65 19.80
C GLY A 300 -3.48 18.91 19.79
N LYS A 301 -4.08 19.12 18.61
CA LYS A 301 -5.51 19.41 18.42
C LYS A 301 -6.24 18.16 17.99
N GLU A 302 -7.16 17.69 18.79
CA GLU A 302 -7.93 16.49 18.51
C GLU A 302 -9.05 16.78 17.50
N LEU A 303 -8.94 16.17 16.32
CA LEU A 303 -9.96 16.26 15.26
C LEU A 303 -11.06 15.22 15.40
N GLY A 304 -10.82 14.15 16.16
CA GLY A 304 -11.78 13.07 16.38
C GLY A 304 -11.51 11.81 15.56
N LYS A 305 -12.56 11.06 15.28
CA LYS A 305 -12.51 9.83 14.49
C LYS A 305 -12.57 10.15 13.00
N LEU A 306 -11.65 9.57 12.22
CA LEU A 306 -11.70 9.60 10.75
C LEU A 306 -12.32 8.30 10.23
N THR A 307 -13.14 8.39 9.19
CA THR A 307 -13.67 7.23 8.47
C THR A 307 -13.58 7.50 6.98
N ASN A 308 -13.17 6.49 6.22
CA ASN A 308 -13.18 6.52 4.77
C ASN A 308 -13.65 5.16 4.24
N ASN A 309 -14.81 5.14 3.59
CA ASN A 309 -15.33 3.98 2.87
C ASN A 309 -15.40 4.35 1.39
N SER A 310 -14.72 3.57 0.57
CA SER A 310 -14.64 3.82 -0.86
C SER A 310 -14.81 2.55 -1.67
N GLU A 311 -15.45 2.68 -2.83
CA GLU A 311 -15.58 1.61 -3.82
C GLU A 311 -15.24 2.17 -5.20
N LEU A 312 -14.43 1.41 -5.93
CA LEU A 312 -14.15 1.64 -7.34
C LEU A 312 -14.58 0.38 -8.09
N ASN A 313 -15.67 0.48 -8.85
CA ASN A 313 -16.30 -0.66 -9.46
C ASN A 313 -16.25 -0.59 -10.98
N HIS A 314 -16.31 -1.77 -11.62
CA HIS A 314 -16.45 -1.94 -13.05
C HIS A 314 -15.28 -1.36 -13.87
N ILE A 315 -14.05 -1.52 -13.37
CA ILE A 315 -12.84 -1.10 -14.04
C ILE A 315 -12.38 -2.21 -15.01
N GLU A 316 -12.21 -1.88 -16.28
CA GLU A 316 -11.78 -2.83 -17.30
C GLU A 316 -10.40 -3.43 -16.93
N ALA A 317 -10.33 -4.76 -16.89
CA ALA A 317 -9.20 -5.45 -16.28
C ALA A 317 -7.91 -5.39 -17.11
N ASN A 318 -7.99 -5.34 -18.47
CA ASN A 318 -6.77 -5.19 -19.27
C ASN A 318 -6.17 -3.79 -19.08
N ALA A 319 -7.02 -2.75 -19.05
CA ALA A 319 -6.55 -1.39 -18.79
C ALA A 319 -5.97 -1.24 -17.38
N ALA A 320 -6.61 -1.84 -16.36
CA ALA A 320 -6.09 -1.88 -15.01
C ALA A 320 -4.75 -2.62 -14.91
N ASN A 321 -4.62 -3.78 -15.60
CA ASN A 321 -3.38 -4.54 -15.65
C ASN A 321 -2.25 -3.74 -16.32
N ALA A 322 -2.55 -3.07 -17.43
CA ALA A 322 -1.61 -2.22 -18.15
C ALA A 322 -1.18 -0.98 -17.31
N LEU A 323 -2.09 -0.42 -16.48
CA LEU A 323 -1.75 0.66 -15.55
C LEU A 323 -0.72 0.20 -14.52
N ILE A 324 -0.95 -0.96 -13.92
CA ILE A 324 -0.01 -1.51 -12.93
C ILE A 324 1.35 -1.77 -13.59
N GLU A 325 1.37 -2.30 -14.81
CA GLU A 325 2.59 -2.49 -15.59
C GLU A 325 3.31 -1.16 -15.88
N ALA A 326 2.58 -0.12 -16.28
CA ALA A 326 3.13 1.22 -16.50
C ALA A 326 3.75 1.79 -15.21
N VAL A 327 3.07 1.64 -14.06
CA VAL A 327 3.60 2.05 -12.75
C VAL A 327 4.88 1.28 -12.41
N PHE A 328 4.93 -0.03 -12.64
CA PHE A 328 6.18 -0.80 -12.46
C PHE A 328 7.29 -0.34 -13.40
N THR A 329 6.96 0.06 -14.63
CA THR A 329 7.92 0.62 -15.60
C THR A 329 8.47 1.95 -15.11
N VAL A 330 7.64 2.83 -14.55
CA VAL A 330 8.10 4.07 -13.90
C VAL A 330 9.06 3.76 -12.76
N PHE A 331 8.70 2.86 -11.84
CA PHE A 331 9.60 2.46 -10.75
C PHE A 331 10.93 1.88 -11.26
N LYS A 332 10.88 1.08 -12.33
CA LYS A 332 12.08 0.55 -12.98
C LYS A 332 12.95 1.69 -13.55
N SER A 333 12.34 2.64 -14.24
CA SER A 333 13.06 3.79 -14.83
C SER A 333 13.73 4.66 -13.75
N VAL A 334 13.00 5.03 -12.70
CA VAL A 334 13.52 5.81 -11.54
C VAL A 334 14.67 5.08 -10.85
N ARG A 335 14.60 3.77 -10.73
CA ARG A 335 15.68 2.96 -10.13
C ARG A 335 16.92 2.90 -11.05
N ASP A 336 16.69 2.77 -12.35
CA ASP A 336 17.73 2.49 -13.33
C ASP A 336 18.45 3.75 -13.80
N ASP A 337 17.81 4.90 -13.75
CA ASP A 337 18.38 6.20 -14.09
C ASP A 337 18.07 7.22 -12.99
N LYS A 338 19.12 7.72 -12.32
CA LYS A 338 19.00 8.77 -11.30
C LYS A 338 18.54 10.12 -11.87
N ASN A 339 18.54 10.26 -13.19
CA ASN A 339 18.15 11.47 -13.91
C ASN A 339 16.73 11.34 -14.52
N VAL A 340 15.94 10.32 -14.13
CA VAL A 340 14.54 10.27 -14.54
C VAL A 340 13.86 11.53 -14.03
N ASN A 341 13.47 12.38 -14.94
CA ASN A 341 12.73 13.61 -14.71
C ASN A 341 11.22 13.34 -14.82
N ASP A 342 10.44 14.33 -14.44
CA ASP A 342 8.97 14.28 -14.53
C ASP A 342 8.48 14.02 -15.96
N GLU A 343 9.28 14.32 -16.97
CA GLU A 343 8.95 14.14 -18.38
C GLU A 343 8.84 12.66 -18.75
N VAL A 344 9.80 11.80 -18.33
CA VAL A 344 9.75 10.35 -18.58
C VAL A 344 8.56 9.70 -17.87
N VAL A 345 8.28 10.11 -16.62
CA VAL A 345 7.12 9.64 -15.88
C VAL A 345 5.83 10.04 -16.59
N SER A 346 5.76 11.29 -17.04
CA SER A 346 4.62 11.82 -17.78
C SER A 346 4.41 11.10 -19.11
N GLU A 347 5.48 10.80 -19.86
CA GLU A 347 5.41 10.07 -21.13
C GLU A 347 4.83 8.66 -20.93
N ILE A 348 5.32 7.89 -19.95
CA ILE A 348 4.83 6.53 -19.67
C ILE A 348 3.35 6.55 -19.31
N LEU A 349 2.92 7.47 -18.42
CA LEU A 349 1.53 7.57 -18.00
C LEU A 349 0.63 8.12 -19.11
N SER A 350 1.10 9.06 -19.92
CA SER A 350 0.36 9.60 -21.07
C SER A 350 0.14 8.53 -22.12
N SER A 351 1.15 7.72 -22.44
CA SER A 351 1.00 6.59 -23.36
C SER A 351 -0.07 5.60 -22.87
N TRP A 352 -0.07 5.28 -21.56
CA TRP A 352 -1.11 4.44 -21.00
C TRP A 352 -2.51 5.08 -21.15
N VAL A 353 -2.65 6.39 -20.87
CA VAL A 353 -3.93 7.11 -21.01
C VAL A 353 -4.42 7.06 -22.45
N GLU A 354 -3.54 7.28 -23.43
CA GLU A 354 -3.89 7.23 -24.86
C GLU A 354 -4.33 5.84 -25.30
N GLU A 355 -3.65 4.79 -24.87
CA GLU A 355 -3.93 3.42 -25.32
C GLU A 355 -5.06 2.75 -24.53
N HIS A 356 -5.18 3.02 -23.25
CA HIS A 356 -6.07 2.28 -22.33
C HIS A 356 -7.07 3.14 -21.57
N GLY A 357 -6.86 4.45 -21.46
CA GLY A 357 -7.69 5.32 -20.64
C GLY A 357 -9.17 5.29 -21.05
N MET A 358 -9.45 5.31 -22.36
CA MET A 358 -10.81 5.26 -22.87
C MET A 358 -11.51 3.92 -22.60
N ALA A 359 -10.77 2.81 -22.48
CA ALA A 359 -11.35 1.51 -22.14
C ALA A 359 -11.97 1.52 -20.72
N ILE A 360 -11.38 2.26 -19.76
CA ILE A 360 -11.99 2.44 -18.45
C ILE A 360 -13.27 3.27 -18.56
N PHE A 361 -13.20 4.46 -19.16
CA PHE A 361 -14.33 5.38 -19.22
C PHE A 361 -15.54 4.81 -20.00
N ASN A 362 -15.29 4.08 -21.09
CA ASN A 362 -16.35 3.54 -21.95
C ASN A 362 -17.11 2.36 -21.31
N ASN A 363 -16.59 1.78 -20.26
CA ASN A 363 -17.12 0.57 -19.63
C ASN A 363 -17.87 0.84 -18.30
N GLN A 364 -18.49 1.99 -18.15
CA GLN A 364 -19.36 2.32 -17.02
C GLN A 364 -18.67 2.23 -15.66
N PRO A 365 -17.51 2.87 -15.46
CA PRO A 365 -16.84 2.86 -14.16
C PRO A 365 -17.70 3.57 -13.12
N GLN A 366 -17.60 3.11 -11.88
CA GLN A 366 -18.30 3.70 -10.75
C GLN A 366 -17.35 3.97 -9.60
N LEU A 367 -17.39 5.20 -9.07
CA LEU A 367 -16.73 5.62 -7.84
C LEU A 367 -17.78 5.92 -6.77
N LYS A 368 -17.61 5.31 -5.59
CA LYS A 368 -18.39 5.63 -4.39
C LYS A 368 -17.47 5.98 -3.24
N LEU A 369 -17.81 7.05 -2.52
CA LEU A 369 -17.31 7.38 -1.20
C LEU A 369 -18.52 7.39 -0.27
N ASN A 370 -18.54 6.54 0.79
CA ASN A 370 -19.73 6.44 1.62
C ASN A 370 -19.42 5.89 3.03
N PRO A 371 -19.19 6.76 4.01
CA PRO A 371 -18.78 8.15 3.88
C PRO A 371 -17.25 8.33 3.88
N VAL A 372 -16.82 9.54 3.53
CA VAL A 372 -15.57 10.11 4.07
C VAL A 372 -15.98 11.10 5.15
N SER A 373 -15.54 10.89 6.39
CA SER A 373 -16.01 11.71 7.50
C SER A 373 -14.99 11.92 8.61
N ILE A 374 -15.15 13.07 9.29
CA ILE A 374 -14.57 13.35 10.61
C ILE A 374 -15.74 13.41 11.59
N SER A 375 -15.63 12.74 12.73
CA SER A 375 -16.68 12.72 13.75
C SER A 375 -16.12 12.80 15.16
N ASP A 376 -16.89 13.39 16.05
CA ASP A 376 -16.60 13.46 17.47
C ASP A 376 -17.87 13.22 18.30
N ASN A 377 -17.84 13.54 19.60
CA ASN A 377 -19.00 13.41 20.48
C ASN A 377 -20.10 14.47 20.25
N GLN A 378 -19.88 15.46 19.39
CA GLN A 378 -20.84 16.52 19.08
C GLN A 378 -21.54 16.30 17.74
N GLY A 379 -20.95 15.49 16.85
CA GLY A 379 -21.50 15.20 15.54
C GLY A 379 -20.45 14.79 14.53
N LYS A 380 -20.72 15.10 13.25
CA LYS A 380 -19.84 14.74 12.15
C LYS A 380 -19.80 15.81 11.05
N VAL A 381 -18.72 15.79 10.28
CA VAL A 381 -18.62 16.38 8.95
C VAL A 381 -18.40 15.23 7.99
N SER A 382 -19.27 15.07 6.99
CA SER A 382 -19.18 13.94 6.06
C SER A 382 -19.45 14.33 4.62
N LEU A 383 -18.79 13.61 3.72
CA LEU A 383 -19.02 13.62 2.28
C LEU A 383 -19.41 12.20 1.85
N ASP A 384 -20.56 12.09 1.16
CA ASP A 384 -20.92 10.91 0.39
C ASP A 384 -20.93 11.31 -1.09
N LEU A 385 -20.28 10.50 -1.93
CA LEU A 385 -20.16 10.69 -3.36
C LEU A 385 -20.49 9.39 -4.07
N ASN A 386 -21.34 9.43 -5.08
CA ASN A 386 -21.57 8.33 -6.00
C ASN A 386 -21.55 8.88 -7.43
N VAL A 387 -20.63 8.37 -8.25
CA VAL A 387 -20.50 8.74 -9.65
C VAL A 387 -20.36 7.47 -10.48
N ALA A 388 -21.31 7.25 -11.39
CA ALA A 388 -21.26 6.16 -12.35
C ALA A 388 -21.47 6.70 -13.77
N LEU A 389 -20.56 6.38 -14.67
CA LEU A 389 -20.66 6.81 -16.05
C LEU A 389 -21.64 5.92 -16.85
N ALA A 390 -22.24 6.49 -17.88
CA ALA A 390 -22.94 5.74 -18.88
C ALA A 390 -21.96 4.92 -19.75
N LYS A 391 -22.46 3.98 -20.52
CA LYS A 391 -21.63 3.27 -21.49
C LYS A 391 -21.24 4.20 -22.64
N ASP A 392 -19.96 4.15 -23.04
CA ASP A 392 -19.41 4.98 -24.13
C ASP A 392 -19.77 6.48 -23.99
N PRO A 393 -19.45 7.11 -22.86
CA PRO A 393 -19.84 8.50 -22.60
C PRO A 393 -19.17 9.45 -23.60
N LYS A 394 -19.92 10.44 -24.07
CA LYS A 394 -19.44 11.45 -25.00
C LYS A 394 -19.63 12.83 -24.39
N PHE A 395 -18.63 13.28 -23.67
CA PHE A 395 -18.65 14.59 -23.05
C PHE A 395 -18.46 15.69 -24.12
N ASP A 396 -19.56 16.25 -24.57
CA ASP A 396 -19.56 17.40 -25.47
C ASP A 396 -20.26 18.58 -24.77
N LEU A 397 -19.46 19.48 -24.22
CA LEU A 397 -19.95 20.63 -23.47
C LEU A 397 -20.79 21.58 -24.34
N MET A 398 -20.71 21.47 -25.67
CA MET A 398 -21.45 22.36 -26.60
C MET A 398 -22.81 21.78 -27.03
N LYS A 399 -23.09 20.51 -26.74
CA LYS A 399 -24.28 19.80 -27.24
C LYS A 399 -25.38 19.54 -26.21
N GLY A 400 -25.23 20.03 -24.97
CA GLY A 400 -26.28 19.90 -23.95
C GLY A 400 -26.63 18.41 -23.68
N ASN A 401 -25.63 17.55 -23.45
CA ASN A 401 -25.84 16.14 -23.19
C ASN A 401 -25.09 15.64 -21.94
N LEU A 402 -24.61 16.57 -21.11
CA LEU A 402 -23.77 16.28 -19.98
C LEU A 402 -24.42 15.26 -19.01
N TYR A 403 -25.67 15.45 -18.66
CA TYR A 403 -26.37 14.61 -17.69
C TYR A 403 -26.63 13.19 -18.21
N LYS A 404 -26.65 13.00 -19.51
CA LYS A 404 -26.78 11.67 -20.14
C LYS A 404 -25.51 10.83 -20.06
N GLN A 405 -24.38 11.45 -19.69
CA GLN A 405 -23.10 10.75 -19.57
C GLN A 405 -22.97 10.01 -18.23
N PHE A 406 -23.96 10.18 -17.33
CA PHE A 406 -23.98 9.53 -16.03
C PHE A 406 -25.19 8.61 -15.91
N THR A 407 -24.99 7.42 -15.35
CA THR A 407 -26.09 6.55 -14.90
C THR A 407 -26.46 6.83 -13.46
N ASP A 408 -25.51 7.36 -12.68
CA ASP A 408 -25.71 7.78 -11.30
C ASP A 408 -24.75 8.95 -11.00
N PHE A 409 -25.26 9.95 -10.32
CA PHE A 409 -24.46 11.06 -9.80
C PHE A 409 -25.15 11.60 -8.55
N ALA A 410 -24.47 11.49 -7.43
CA ALA A 410 -24.95 12.02 -6.16
C ALA A 410 -23.78 12.55 -5.31
N VAL A 411 -23.96 13.73 -4.73
CA VAL A 411 -23.07 14.34 -3.74
C VAL A 411 -23.91 14.74 -2.55
N HIS A 412 -23.61 14.18 -1.37
CA HIS A 412 -24.21 14.58 -0.12
C HIS A 412 -23.13 15.09 0.82
N ILE A 413 -23.27 16.32 1.28
CA ILE A 413 -22.41 16.90 2.30
C ILE A 413 -23.26 17.14 3.54
N HIS A 414 -22.76 16.72 4.68
CA HIS A 414 -23.37 16.97 5.98
C HIS A 414 -22.33 17.58 6.92
N VAL A 415 -22.68 18.68 7.55
CA VAL A 415 -21.83 19.41 8.48
C VAL A 415 -22.61 19.70 9.76
N ASP A 416 -22.33 19.00 10.85
CA ASP A 416 -22.80 19.40 12.18
C ASP A 416 -22.03 20.64 12.63
N LYS A 417 -22.74 21.74 12.88
CA LYS A 417 -22.15 23.05 13.18
C LYS A 417 -21.25 23.02 14.41
N ALA A 418 -21.63 22.27 15.45
CA ALA A 418 -20.85 22.13 16.66
C ALA A 418 -19.49 21.45 16.41
N THR A 419 -19.45 20.39 15.59
CA THR A 419 -18.20 19.73 15.20
C THR A 419 -17.34 20.67 14.34
N ALA A 420 -17.95 21.38 13.37
CA ALA A 420 -17.23 22.35 12.55
C ALA A 420 -16.67 23.51 13.40
N GLU A 421 -17.46 24.06 14.32
CA GLU A 421 -17.02 25.11 15.26
C GLU A 421 -15.83 24.64 16.09
N LYS A 422 -15.91 23.44 16.68
CA LYS A 422 -14.81 22.87 17.48
C LYS A 422 -13.53 22.74 16.65
N ILE A 423 -13.62 22.17 15.46
CA ILE A 423 -12.45 21.97 14.58
C ILE A 423 -11.86 23.33 14.18
N MET A 424 -12.69 24.25 13.66
CA MET A 424 -12.21 25.55 13.20
C MET A 424 -11.61 26.39 14.34
N THR A 425 -12.22 26.36 15.52
CA THR A 425 -11.73 27.11 16.71
C THR A 425 -10.33 26.63 17.14
N GLN A 426 -10.01 25.36 17.00
CA GLN A 426 -8.69 24.82 17.35
C GLN A 426 -7.57 25.40 16.45
N PHE A 427 -7.88 25.75 15.19
CA PHE A 427 -6.90 26.24 14.23
C PHE A 427 -6.93 27.76 14.04
N ALA A 428 -7.96 28.43 14.55
CA ALA A 428 -8.11 29.86 14.44
C ALA A 428 -7.09 30.61 15.33
N PRO A 429 -6.62 31.80 14.91
CA PRO A 429 -5.92 32.75 15.80
C PRO A 429 -6.78 33.09 17.04
N GLU A 430 -6.14 33.41 18.16
CA GLU A 430 -6.85 33.67 19.44
C GLU A 430 -7.92 34.77 19.31
N GLU A 431 -7.61 35.84 18.54
CA GLU A 431 -8.53 36.95 18.27
C GLU A 431 -9.77 36.56 17.47
N ASP A 432 -9.67 35.50 16.65
CA ASP A 432 -10.76 35.04 15.78
C ASP A 432 -11.65 33.97 16.43
N LYS A 433 -11.18 33.28 17.46
CA LYS A 433 -11.88 32.14 18.07
C LYS A 433 -13.31 32.46 18.49
N ALA A 434 -13.49 33.62 19.12
CA ALA A 434 -14.82 34.08 19.58
C ALA A 434 -15.82 34.33 18.44
N LEU A 435 -15.32 34.56 17.22
CA LEU A 435 -16.13 34.88 16.05
C LEU A 435 -16.44 33.65 15.17
N ILE A 436 -15.83 32.49 15.42
CA ILE A 436 -15.97 31.30 14.56
C ILE A 436 -17.44 30.88 14.44
N LYS A 437 -18.15 30.82 15.54
CA LYS A 437 -19.56 30.45 15.55
C LYS A 437 -20.42 31.40 14.70
N GLU A 438 -20.20 32.69 14.84
CA GLU A 438 -20.91 33.71 14.06
C GLU A 438 -20.55 33.62 12.58
N LYS A 439 -19.27 33.44 12.23
CA LYS A 439 -18.80 33.22 10.86
C LYS A 439 -19.47 31.98 10.21
N ILE A 440 -19.56 30.87 10.93
CA ILE A 440 -20.24 29.64 10.44
C ILE A 440 -21.73 29.93 10.16
N GLU A 441 -22.43 30.59 11.10
CA GLU A 441 -23.83 30.91 10.93
C GLU A 441 -24.08 31.88 9.79
N GLU A 442 -23.24 32.91 9.65
CA GLU A 442 -23.34 33.87 8.58
C GLU A 442 -23.12 33.23 7.20
N GLN A 443 -22.04 32.45 7.06
CA GLN A 443 -21.74 31.74 5.82
C GLN A 443 -22.83 30.71 5.47
N ALA A 444 -23.35 29.97 6.45
CA ALA A 444 -24.46 29.05 6.24
C ALA A 444 -25.74 29.75 5.79
N LYS A 445 -26.06 30.92 6.36
CA LYS A 445 -27.21 31.74 5.94
C LYS A 445 -27.02 32.29 4.52
N GLN A 446 -25.85 32.81 4.19
CA GLN A 446 -25.53 33.30 2.84
C GLN A 446 -25.65 32.21 1.79
N ALA A 447 -25.07 31.01 2.07
CA ALA A 447 -25.15 29.87 1.17
C ALA A 447 -26.60 29.33 1.03
N ALA A 448 -27.38 29.34 2.12
CA ALA A 448 -28.80 28.97 2.08
C ALA A 448 -29.65 29.98 1.29
N ALA A 449 -29.37 31.30 1.39
CA ALA A 449 -30.03 32.31 0.61
C ALA A 449 -29.81 32.16 -0.91
N GLN A 450 -28.68 31.56 -1.30
CA GLN A 450 -28.35 31.18 -2.68
C GLN A 450 -28.84 29.79 -3.07
N ASN A 451 -29.55 29.10 -2.16
CA ASN A 451 -29.99 27.69 -2.31
C ASN A 451 -28.84 26.67 -2.52
N ILE A 452 -27.61 27.03 -2.16
CA ILE A 452 -26.47 26.11 -2.25
C ILE A 452 -26.57 25.04 -1.18
N VAL A 453 -27.05 25.39 0.02
CA VAL A 453 -27.20 24.48 1.16
C VAL A 453 -28.57 24.63 1.81
N VAL A 454 -28.97 23.59 2.57
CA VAL A 454 -30.05 23.67 3.53
C VAL A 454 -29.45 23.92 4.91
N ASN A 455 -29.82 25.07 5.52
CA ASN A 455 -29.33 25.48 6.82
C ASN A 455 -30.39 25.23 7.90
N ASN A 456 -30.09 24.36 8.87
CA ASN A 456 -30.90 24.11 10.04
C ASN A 456 -30.19 24.61 11.30
N ASP A 457 -30.88 24.58 12.45
CA ASP A 457 -30.28 25.01 13.73
C ASP A 457 -29.00 24.27 14.09
N LYS A 458 -28.91 22.96 13.79
CA LYS A 458 -27.82 22.09 14.20
C LYS A 458 -26.83 21.77 13.08
N ASN A 459 -27.29 21.75 11.84
CA ASN A 459 -26.47 21.30 10.73
C ASN A 459 -26.72 22.07 9.43
N VAL A 460 -25.75 21.93 8.53
CA VAL A 460 -25.81 22.39 7.15
C VAL A 460 -25.69 21.19 6.25
N THR A 461 -26.56 21.06 5.23
CA THR A 461 -26.50 19.96 4.28
C THR A 461 -26.52 20.47 2.84
N LEU A 462 -25.86 19.72 1.95
CA LEU A 462 -25.95 19.91 0.50
C LEU A 462 -26.32 18.56 -0.12
N ASN A 463 -27.34 18.56 -0.96
CA ASN A 463 -27.76 17.38 -1.72
C ASN A 463 -27.79 17.74 -3.20
N LEU A 464 -26.84 17.21 -3.97
CA LEU A 464 -26.76 17.36 -5.41
C LEU A 464 -26.93 15.97 -6.04
N VAL A 465 -28.04 15.74 -6.73
CA VAL A 465 -28.42 14.40 -7.19
C VAL A 465 -28.97 14.47 -8.61
N LEU A 466 -28.54 13.56 -9.47
CA LEU A 466 -29.10 13.35 -10.79
C LEU A 466 -30.30 12.39 -10.68
N GLU A 467 -31.51 12.91 -10.86
CA GLU A 467 -32.74 12.14 -10.84
C GLU A 467 -33.51 12.31 -12.14
N LYS A 468 -33.87 11.18 -12.79
CA LYS A 468 -34.65 11.16 -14.03
C LYS A 468 -34.07 12.02 -15.15
N GLY A 469 -32.74 12.16 -15.20
CA GLY A 469 -32.03 12.97 -16.20
C GLY A 469 -31.98 14.47 -15.88
N GLU A 470 -32.39 14.87 -14.69
CA GLU A 470 -32.29 16.24 -14.19
C GLU A 470 -31.36 16.30 -12.98
N LEU A 471 -30.42 17.24 -12.97
CA LEU A 471 -29.59 17.52 -11.81
C LEU A 471 -30.36 18.42 -10.84
N LYS A 472 -30.47 17.98 -9.59
CA LYS A 472 -31.19 18.71 -8.54
C LYS A 472 -30.23 19.06 -7.41
N LEU A 473 -30.20 20.35 -7.05
CA LEU A 473 -29.54 20.85 -5.84
C LEU A 473 -30.61 21.12 -4.78
N ASN A 474 -30.55 20.41 -3.66
CA ASN A 474 -31.53 20.52 -2.57
C ASN A 474 -32.99 20.39 -3.05
N GLY A 475 -33.24 19.54 -4.05
CA GLY A 475 -34.54 19.30 -4.66
C GLY A 475 -34.94 20.29 -5.78
N GLN A 476 -34.15 21.32 -6.04
CA GLN A 476 -34.39 22.27 -7.14
C GLN A 476 -33.59 21.88 -8.38
N VAL A 477 -34.25 21.86 -9.54
CA VAL A 477 -33.58 21.52 -10.81
C VAL A 477 -32.58 22.61 -11.20
N ILE A 478 -31.37 22.19 -11.54
CA ILE A 478 -30.32 23.04 -12.13
C ILE A 478 -30.35 22.81 -13.64
N PRO A 479 -30.56 23.87 -14.45
CA PRO A 479 -30.43 23.75 -15.90
C PRO A 479 -29.04 23.35 -16.33
N GLU A 480 -28.96 22.47 -17.33
CA GLU A 480 -27.68 21.93 -17.81
C GLU A 480 -26.73 23.03 -18.30
N GLU A 481 -27.25 24.07 -18.91
CA GLU A 481 -26.49 25.23 -19.42
C GLU A 481 -25.72 25.95 -18.30
N GLN A 482 -26.27 26.00 -17.08
CA GLN A 482 -25.60 26.64 -15.94
C GLN A 482 -24.37 25.78 -15.51
N VAL A 483 -24.50 24.46 -15.47
CA VAL A 483 -23.41 23.58 -15.11
C VAL A 483 -22.31 23.59 -16.17
N GLN A 484 -22.69 23.59 -17.44
CA GLN A 484 -21.73 23.67 -18.57
C GLN A 484 -20.93 24.98 -18.49
N GLY A 485 -21.58 26.11 -18.18
CA GLY A 485 -20.90 27.40 -18.02
C GLY A 485 -19.86 27.38 -16.90
N VAL A 486 -20.18 26.78 -15.74
CA VAL A 486 -19.25 26.66 -14.63
C VAL A 486 -18.08 25.70 -14.98
N LEU A 487 -18.36 24.57 -15.59
CA LEU A 487 -17.31 23.64 -16.03
C LEU A 487 -16.38 24.27 -17.06
N PHE A 488 -16.92 25.01 -18.01
CA PHE A 488 -16.12 25.74 -19.00
C PHE A 488 -15.19 26.77 -18.34
N MET A 489 -15.68 27.53 -17.36
CA MET A 489 -14.85 28.49 -16.62
C MET A 489 -13.74 27.80 -15.80
N LEU A 490 -14.04 26.66 -15.18
CA LEU A 490 -13.05 25.87 -14.42
C LEU A 490 -11.95 25.33 -15.34
N ILE A 491 -12.32 24.78 -16.50
CA ILE A 491 -11.36 24.26 -17.49
C ILE A 491 -10.47 25.40 -18.02
N MET A 492 -11.07 26.54 -18.36
CA MET A 492 -10.32 27.68 -18.84
C MET A 492 -9.41 28.27 -17.75
N GLY A 493 -9.89 28.32 -16.50
CA GLY A 493 -9.08 28.76 -15.34
C GLY A 493 -7.89 27.85 -15.09
N ALA A 494 -8.08 26.54 -15.15
CA ALA A 494 -7.00 25.56 -15.00
C ALA A 494 -5.98 25.66 -16.16
N ALA A 495 -6.45 25.84 -17.39
CA ALA A 495 -5.58 26.02 -18.57
C ALA A 495 -4.77 27.33 -18.52
N MET A 496 -5.25 28.34 -17.84
CA MET A 496 -4.53 29.61 -17.64
C MET A 496 -3.50 29.53 -16.50
N GLN A 497 -3.68 28.64 -15.51
CA GLN A 497 -2.72 28.41 -14.42
C GLN A 497 -1.60 27.42 -14.82
N ALA A 498 -1.81 26.62 -15.86
CA ALA A 498 -0.82 25.67 -16.38
C ALA A 498 0.19 26.30 -17.38
N LYS A 499 0.11 27.60 -17.63
CA LYS A 499 1.10 28.39 -18.37
C LYS A 499 1.94 29.23 -17.42
#